data_34b8c5a9038f09ba74f3008e28c37993
#
_entry.id   34b8c5a9038f09ba74f3008e28c37993
#
_cell.length_a   1.000
_cell.length_b   1.000
_cell.length_c   1.000
_cell.angle_alpha   90.00
_cell.angle_beta   90.00
_cell.angle_gamma   90.00
#
_symmetry.space_group_name_H-M   'P 1'
#
loop_
_entity.id
_entity.type
_entity.pdbx_description
1 polymer ?
#
loop_
_entity_poly.entity_id
_entity_poly.type
_entity_poly.pdbx_seq_one_letter_code
_entity_poly.pdbx_strand_id
1 'polypeptide(L)'
;SLEVTAQNGTTVKWYSVKVNVHQIDPDSLYWNTMFGVRPLPCGSQATVDAQKAVYYKGKVQSFIVSNSTCTLYTAEDPYADDWTPQPLSLSFIPDLKSLQATDEALYMLSQTGELYRSENGVEWTSTGQTFYSLVGTWKSRLLGVVSENGVYKHDCYPRPAGFVPYPTAANFPITGSSPMVTFVSEYDLDSPQSIMVGGRMADDNLNGATWGYDGEAW
;
A
#
# COMPACT_ATOMS: atom_id res chain seq x y z
N SER A 1 21.63 -28.48 -19.67
CA SER A 1 22.68 -27.46 -19.70
C SER A 1 22.71 -26.79 -21.07
N LEU A 2 23.02 -25.51 -21.09
CA LEU A 2 23.20 -24.72 -22.30
C LEU A 2 24.68 -24.43 -22.48
N GLU A 3 25.21 -24.77 -23.64
CA GLU A 3 26.58 -24.41 -24.07
C GLU A 3 26.52 -23.13 -24.88
N VAL A 4 27.31 -22.15 -24.52
CA VAL A 4 27.44 -20.90 -25.29
C VAL A 4 28.89 -20.74 -25.68
N THR A 5 29.11 -20.72 -26.98
CA THR A 5 30.41 -20.47 -27.58
C THR A 5 30.51 -19.01 -28.02
N ALA A 6 31.54 -18.31 -27.56
CA ALA A 6 31.77 -16.93 -27.96
C ALA A 6 32.16 -16.82 -29.43
N GLN A 7 32.00 -15.63 -30.02
CA GLN A 7 32.27 -15.35 -31.42
C GLN A 7 33.73 -15.65 -31.84
N ASN A 8 34.67 -15.70 -30.88
CA ASN A 8 36.04 -16.08 -31.13
C ASN A 8 36.24 -17.61 -31.40
N GLY A 9 35.16 -18.41 -31.26
CA GLY A 9 35.15 -19.85 -31.49
C GLY A 9 35.92 -20.71 -30.48
N THR A 10 36.56 -20.10 -29.51
CA THR A 10 37.43 -20.80 -28.52
C THR A 10 36.95 -20.72 -27.09
N THR A 11 36.19 -19.69 -26.76
CA THR A 11 35.68 -19.54 -25.39
C THR A 11 34.31 -20.18 -25.27
N VAL A 12 34.19 -21.22 -24.44
CA VAL A 12 32.96 -21.96 -24.23
C VAL A 12 32.56 -21.77 -22.75
N LYS A 13 31.28 -21.42 -22.51
CA LYS A 13 30.68 -21.39 -21.17
C LYS A 13 29.47 -22.31 -21.12
N TRP A 14 29.38 -23.04 -20.04
CA TRP A 14 28.26 -23.92 -19.74
C TRP A 14 27.35 -23.27 -18.69
N TYR A 15 26.05 -23.25 -18.97
CA TYR A 15 25.04 -22.74 -18.06
C TYR A 15 24.12 -23.88 -17.64
N SER A 16 23.80 -23.97 -16.35
CA SER A 16 22.70 -24.80 -15.89
C SER A 16 21.39 -24.04 -16.08
N VAL A 17 20.52 -24.58 -16.91
CA VAL A 17 19.19 -24.00 -17.13
C VAL A 17 18.18 -24.90 -16.42
N LYS A 18 17.45 -24.32 -15.45
CA LYS A 18 16.30 -24.97 -14.82
C LYS A 18 15.04 -24.37 -15.41
N VAL A 19 14.28 -25.17 -16.15
CA VAL A 19 12.98 -24.78 -16.65
C VAL A 19 11.92 -25.23 -15.66
N ASN A 20 11.24 -24.29 -15.04
CA ASN A 20 10.07 -24.59 -14.23
C ASN A 20 8.83 -24.51 -15.15
N VAL A 21 8.20 -25.64 -15.39
CA VAL A 21 6.95 -25.69 -16.14
C VAL A 21 5.81 -25.58 -15.15
N HIS A 22 5.02 -24.51 -15.24
CA HIS A 22 3.78 -24.39 -14.51
C HIS A 22 2.78 -25.41 -15.06
N GLN A 23 2.24 -26.25 -14.18
CA GLN A 23 1.23 -27.24 -14.54
C GLN A 23 -0.21 -26.72 -14.38
N ILE A 24 -0.34 -25.46 -14.01
CA ILE A 24 -1.63 -24.78 -13.85
C ILE A 24 -1.81 -23.88 -15.06
N ASP A 25 -3.01 -23.93 -15.63
CA ASP A 25 -3.40 -23.03 -16.71
C ASP A 25 -3.18 -21.58 -16.25
N PRO A 26 -2.34 -20.80 -16.94
CA PRO A 26 -2.03 -19.43 -16.55
C PRO A 26 -3.27 -18.51 -16.56
N ASP A 27 -4.32 -18.88 -17.29
CA ASP A 27 -5.57 -18.13 -17.35
C ASP A 27 -6.57 -18.54 -16.26
N SER A 28 -6.23 -19.54 -15.43
CA SER A 28 -7.08 -19.98 -14.32
C SER A 28 -6.50 -19.54 -12.97
N LEU A 29 -7.27 -18.71 -12.26
CA LEU A 29 -7.00 -18.32 -10.88
C LEU A 29 -7.85 -19.15 -9.94
N TYR A 30 -7.20 -20.03 -9.17
CA TYR A 30 -7.87 -20.77 -8.10
C TYR A 30 -7.69 -20.02 -6.78
N TRP A 31 -8.78 -19.43 -6.29
CA TRP A 31 -8.82 -18.86 -4.96
C TRP A 31 -9.18 -19.95 -3.95
N ASN A 32 -8.26 -20.24 -3.06
CA ASN A 32 -8.48 -21.19 -1.98
C ASN A 32 -8.44 -20.47 -0.64
N THR A 33 -9.47 -20.68 0.18
CA THR A 33 -9.47 -20.21 1.57
C THR A 33 -8.72 -21.21 2.42
N MET A 34 -7.43 -20.96 2.67
CA MET A 34 -6.58 -21.88 3.45
C MET A 34 -7.11 -22.15 4.86
N PHE A 35 -7.84 -21.21 5.44
CA PHE A 35 -8.31 -21.26 6.83
C PHE A 35 -9.83 -21.09 6.99
N GLY A 36 -10.58 -21.16 5.90
CA GLY A 36 -12.02 -20.93 5.90
C GLY A 36 -12.40 -19.44 6.03
N VAL A 37 -13.69 -19.19 6.12
CA VAL A 37 -14.24 -17.85 6.40
C VAL A 37 -14.16 -17.60 7.90
N ARG A 38 -13.51 -16.52 8.30
CA ARG A 38 -13.41 -16.10 9.70
C ARG A 38 -14.19 -14.82 9.94
N PRO A 39 -14.83 -14.66 11.10
CA PRO A 39 -15.46 -13.41 11.45
C PRO A 39 -14.41 -12.30 11.61
N LEU A 40 -14.86 -11.05 11.46
CA LEU A 40 -14.04 -9.91 11.82
C LEU A 40 -13.73 -9.92 13.34
N PRO A 41 -12.64 -9.30 13.78
CA PRO A 41 -12.28 -9.23 15.21
C PRO A 41 -13.38 -8.69 16.13
N CYS A 42 -14.27 -7.85 15.60
CA CYS A 42 -15.42 -7.31 16.34
C CYS A 42 -16.59 -8.30 16.48
N GLY A 43 -16.46 -9.49 15.90
CA GLY A 43 -17.50 -10.53 15.90
C GLY A 43 -18.52 -10.38 14.77
N SER A 44 -19.27 -11.45 14.51
CA SER A 44 -20.22 -11.55 13.38
C SER A 44 -21.50 -10.72 13.55
N GLN A 45 -21.80 -10.25 14.77
CA GLN A 45 -23.01 -9.48 15.08
C GLN A 45 -22.79 -7.96 15.00
N ALA A 46 -21.55 -7.50 14.85
CA ALA A 46 -21.27 -6.09 14.78
C ALA A 46 -21.64 -5.51 13.40
N THR A 47 -22.26 -4.33 13.40
CA THR A 47 -22.41 -3.52 12.18
C THR A 47 -21.09 -2.83 11.90
N VAL A 48 -20.49 -3.07 10.73
CA VAL A 48 -19.22 -2.48 10.34
C VAL A 48 -19.47 -1.44 9.26
N ASP A 49 -19.16 -0.19 9.58
CA ASP A 49 -19.28 0.96 8.65
C ASP A 49 -18.05 1.04 7.73
N ALA A 50 -16.86 0.82 8.30
CA ALA A 50 -15.60 0.79 7.58
C ALA A 50 -14.56 -0.10 8.30
N GLN A 51 -13.66 -0.68 7.51
CA GLN A 51 -12.56 -1.47 8.07
C GLN A 51 -11.32 -1.38 7.18
N LYS A 52 -10.16 -1.42 7.81
CA LYS A 52 -8.85 -1.56 7.15
C LYS A 52 -7.88 -2.24 8.10
N ALA A 53 -7.10 -3.17 7.56
CA ALA A 53 -6.01 -3.80 8.29
C ALA A 53 -4.66 -3.48 7.65
N VAL A 54 -3.63 -3.38 8.47
CA VAL A 54 -2.23 -3.22 8.08
C VAL A 54 -1.34 -4.09 8.96
N TYR A 55 -0.20 -4.51 8.41
CA TYR A 55 0.85 -5.13 9.21
C TYR A 55 1.83 -4.05 9.65
N TYR A 56 2.06 -3.94 10.95
CA TYR A 56 2.93 -2.92 11.51
C TYR A 56 3.59 -3.40 12.80
N LYS A 57 4.93 -3.26 12.87
CA LYS A 57 5.75 -3.65 14.03
C LYS A 57 5.46 -5.07 14.56
N GLY A 58 5.42 -6.05 13.64
CA GLY A 58 5.25 -7.46 14.00
C GLY A 58 3.81 -7.89 14.30
N LYS A 59 2.82 -7.01 14.15
CA LYS A 59 1.41 -7.30 14.43
C LYS A 59 0.51 -6.91 13.28
N VAL A 60 -0.58 -7.63 13.11
CA VAL A 60 -1.70 -7.17 12.31
C VAL A 60 -2.52 -6.20 13.15
N GLN A 61 -2.74 -5.01 12.63
CA GLN A 61 -3.56 -3.97 13.21
C GLN A 61 -4.80 -3.76 12.34
N SER A 62 -5.98 -4.12 12.84
CA SER A 62 -7.26 -3.96 12.17
C SER A 62 -8.05 -2.83 12.80
N PHE A 63 -8.28 -1.78 12.04
CA PHE A 63 -9.10 -0.64 12.43
C PHE A 63 -10.52 -0.87 11.94
N ILE A 64 -11.48 -0.81 12.83
CA ILE A 64 -12.90 -1.04 12.53
C ILE A 64 -13.70 0.13 13.07
N VAL A 65 -14.50 0.75 12.19
CA VAL A 65 -15.49 1.75 12.57
C VAL A 65 -16.86 1.08 12.64
N SER A 66 -17.49 1.21 13.76
CA SER A 66 -18.83 0.73 14.04
C SER A 66 -19.60 1.78 14.86
N ASN A 67 -20.78 2.20 14.40
CA ASN A 67 -21.57 3.22 15.04
C ASN A 67 -20.75 4.48 15.41
N SER A 68 -19.97 4.98 14.47
CA SER A 68 -19.08 6.15 14.61
C SER A 68 -17.95 5.99 15.64
N THR A 69 -17.74 4.80 16.19
CA THR A 69 -16.63 4.49 17.10
C THR A 69 -15.57 3.71 16.34
N CYS A 70 -14.33 4.19 16.37
CA CYS A 70 -13.19 3.47 15.80
C CYS A 70 -12.53 2.61 16.90
N THR A 71 -12.37 1.33 16.63
CA THR A 71 -11.68 0.39 17.52
C THR A 71 -10.50 -0.22 16.76
N LEU A 72 -9.34 -0.22 17.40
CA LEU A 72 -8.17 -0.95 16.96
C LEU A 72 -8.20 -2.36 17.55
N TYR A 73 -8.02 -3.36 16.70
CA TYR A 73 -7.80 -4.75 17.08
C TYR A 73 -6.39 -5.16 16.68
N THR A 74 -5.64 -5.73 17.60
CA THR A 74 -4.26 -6.18 17.34
C THR A 74 -4.13 -7.68 17.56
N ALA A 75 -3.37 -8.36 16.68
CA ALA A 75 -2.98 -9.74 16.83
C ALA A 75 -1.56 -9.97 16.31
N GLU A 76 -0.79 -10.82 16.96
CA GLU A 76 0.51 -11.32 16.43
C GLU A 76 0.26 -12.38 15.36
N ASP A 77 -0.66 -13.29 15.64
CA ASP A 77 -1.16 -14.26 14.66
C ASP A 77 -2.65 -13.99 14.36
N PRO A 78 -2.98 -13.48 13.18
CA PRO A 78 -4.37 -13.19 12.82
C PRO A 78 -5.24 -14.45 12.71
N TYR A 79 -4.63 -15.64 12.73
CA TYR A 79 -5.34 -16.91 12.66
C TYR A 79 -5.63 -17.54 14.03
N ALA A 80 -5.05 -17.00 15.10
CA ALA A 80 -5.22 -17.53 16.45
C ALA A 80 -6.51 -17.07 17.15
N ASP A 81 -7.28 -16.14 16.56
CA ASP A 81 -8.50 -15.54 17.12
C ASP A 81 -8.28 -14.85 18.50
N ASP A 82 -7.04 -14.40 18.77
CA ASP A 82 -6.61 -13.75 20.01
C ASP A 82 -6.53 -12.22 19.89
N TRP A 83 -7.46 -11.63 19.18
CA TRP A 83 -7.50 -10.19 18.93
C TRP A 83 -7.71 -9.39 20.20
N THR A 84 -6.84 -8.43 20.43
CA THR A 84 -6.96 -7.48 21.55
C THR A 84 -7.64 -6.19 21.08
N PRO A 85 -8.86 -5.88 21.57
CA PRO A 85 -9.57 -4.66 21.20
C PRO A 85 -9.09 -3.46 22.02
N GLN A 86 -8.97 -2.31 21.37
CA GLN A 86 -8.73 -1.02 21.99
C GLN A 86 -9.59 0.06 21.33
N PRO A 87 -10.62 0.59 21.99
CA PRO A 87 -11.37 1.73 21.52
C PRO A 87 -10.47 2.96 21.41
N LEU A 88 -10.60 3.70 20.30
CA LEU A 88 -9.80 4.89 20.03
C LEU A 88 -10.61 6.17 20.28
N SER A 89 -9.96 7.16 20.90
CA SER A 89 -10.49 8.51 21.06
C SER A 89 -9.81 9.42 20.02
N LEU A 90 -10.29 9.37 18.77
CA LEU A 90 -9.74 10.19 17.70
C LEU A 90 -10.32 11.61 17.76
N SER A 91 -9.46 12.62 17.57
CA SER A 91 -9.85 14.03 17.41
C SER A 91 -10.39 14.36 16.02
N PHE A 92 -10.47 13.38 15.12
CA PHE A 92 -10.88 13.52 13.75
C PHE A 92 -11.75 12.33 13.30
N ILE A 93 -12.50 12.51 12.22
CA ILE A 93 -13.24 11.40 11.60
C ILE A 93 -12.30 10.71 10.61
N PRO A 94 -11.97 9.43 10.81
CA PRO A 94 -10.98 8.74 9.99
C PRO A 94 -11.52 8.35 8.61
N ASP A 95 -10.69 8.52 7.58
CA ASP A 95 -10.85 7.83 6.31
C ASP A 95 -9.99 6.56 6.31
N LEU A 96 -10.56 5.44 6.76
CA LEU A 96 -9.82 4.19 6.88
C LEU A 96 -9.27 3.68 5.54
N LYS A 97 -9.83 4.06 4.40
CA LYS A 97 -9.31 3.66 3.08
C LYS A 97 -7.90 4.20 2.86
N SER A 98 -7.61 5.35 3.45
CA SER A 98 -6.31 6.02 3.34
C SER A 98 -5.22 5.42 4.25
N LEU A 99 -5.57 4.53 5.19
CA LEU A 99 -4.60 3.98 6.16
C LEU A 99 -3.43 3.32 5.44
N GLN A 100 -2.22 3.76 5.78
CA GLN A 100 -0.95 3.25 5.26
C GLN A 100 0.02 3.01 6.42
N ALA A 101 0.94 2.06 6.25
CA ALA A 101 2.01 1.79 7.19
C ALA A 101 3.37 1.95 6.49
N THR A 102 4.29 2.62 7.17
CA THR A 102 5.72 2.56 6.88
C THR A 102 6.42 1.77 7.98
N ASP A 103 7.73 1.57 7.88
CA ASP A 103 8.49 0.92 8.96
C ASP A 103 8.46 1.74 10.27
N GLU A 104 8.25 3.06 10.18
CA GLU A 104 8.35 3.98 11.31
C GLU A 104 6.99 4.34 11.92
N ALA A 105 5.95 4.49 11.09
CA ALA A 105 4.67 5.01 11.54
C ALA A 105 3.50 4.54 10.66
N LEU A 106 2.31 4.68 11.23
CA LEU A 106 1.03 4.60 10.57
C LEU A 106 0.58 6.00 10.15
N TYR A 107 -0.08 6.08 9.01
CA TYR A 107 -0.62 7.32 8.46
C TYR A 107 -2.06 7.12 8.03
N MET A 108 -2.89 8.12 8.26
CA MET A 108 -4.30 8.10 7.89
C MET A 108 -4.80 9.53 7.64
N LEU A 109 -5.64 9.69 6.64
CA LEU A 109 -6.33 10.95 6.43
C LEU A 109 -7.58 11.04 7.31
N SER A 110 -7.91 12.25 7.73
CA SER A 110 -9.27 12.57 8.10
C SER A 110 -10.17 12.61 6.85
N GLN A 111 -11.47 12.60 7.04
CA GLN A 111 -12.43 12.81 5.95
C GLN A 111 -12.28 14.18 5.26
N THR A 112 -11.59 15.13 5.91
CA THR A 112 -11.27 16.45 5.33
C THR A 112 -9.91 16.50 4.64
N GLY A 113 -9.19 15.36 4.57
CA GLY A 113 -7.90 15.24 3.89
C GLY A 113 -6.69 15.62 4.73
N GLU A 114 -6.85 15.98 6.00
CA GLU A 114 -5.73 16.25 6.89
C GLU A 114 -5.01 14.95 7.25
N LEU A 115 -3.67 14.96 7.18
CA LEU A 115 -2.83 13.81 7.45
C LEU A 115 -2.50 13.69 8.94
N TYR A 116 -2.85 12.54 9.51
CA TYR A 116 -2.49 12.14 10.87
C TYR A 116 -1.45 11.03 10.87
N ARG A 117 -0.57 11.06 11.88
CA ARG A 117 0.51 10.11 12.08
C ARG A 117 0.40 9.46 13.45
N SER A 118 0.70 8.16 13.53
CA SER A 118 0.77 7.41 14.79
C SER A 118 1.95 6.44 14.78
N GLU A 119 2.62 6.27 15.91
CA GLU A 119 3.69 5.27 16.08
C GLU A 119 3.21 3.96 16.71
N ASN A 120 1.99 3.94 17.22
CA ASN A 120 1.43 2.81 17.96
C ASN A 120 0.01 2.41 17.54
N GLY A 121 -0.62 3.18 16.64
CA GLY A 121 -2.00 2.97 16.20
C GLY A 121 -3.06 3.53 17.14
N VAL A 122 -2.68 3.99 18.32
CA VAL A 122 -3.59 4.48 19.37
C VAL A 122 -3.60 6.01 19.46
N GLU A 123 -2.43 6.59 19.53
CA GLU A 123 -2.22 8.04 19.63
C GLU A 123 -1.95 8.61 18.24
N TRP A 124 -2.78 9.54 17.79
CA TRP A 124 -2.72 10.15 16.48
C TRP A 124 -2.49 11.65 16.58
N THR A 125 -1.48 12.13 15.86
CA THR A 125 -1.10 13.54 15.84
C THR A 125 -1.22 14.08 14.44
N SER A 126 -1.82 15.28 14.29
CA SER A 126 -1.85 16.00 13.02
C SER A 126 -0.41 16.32 12.56
N THR A 127 -0.15 16.12 11.28
CA THR A 127 1.11 16.54 10.66
C THR A 127 1.06 17.97 10.12
N GLY A 128 -0.12 18.58 10.09
CA GLY A 128 -0.38 19.86 9.45
C GLY A 128 -0.37 19.83 7.92
N GLN A 129 -0.18 18.65 7.30
CA GLN A 129 -0.24 18.49 5.85
C GLN A 129 -1.57 17.87 5.42
N THR A 130 -2.06 18.29 4.25
CA THR A 130 -3.30 17.75 3.67
C THR A 130 -2.99 17.04 2.36
N PHE A 131 -3.77 15.97 2.07
CA PHE A 131 -3.74 15.25 0.81
C PHE A 131 -5.16 15.10 0.25
N TYR A 132 -5.25 15.01 -1.05
CA TYR A 132 -6.47 14.59 -1.74
C TYR A 132 -6.66 13.07 -1.60
N SER A 133 -5.57 12.32 -1.76
CA SER A 133 -5.53 10.88 -1.56
C SER A 133 -4.12 10.39 -1.22
N LEU A 134 -4.02 9.24 -0.57
CA LEU A 134 -2.77 8.54 -0.38
C LEU A 134 -2.64 7.43 -1.42
N VAL A 135 -1.47 7.33 -2.02
CA VAL A 135 -1.16 6.36 -3.08
C VAL A 135 -0.49 5.13 -2.51
N GLY A 136 0.47 5.33 -1.61
CA GLY A 136 1.23 4.24 -1.01
C GLY A 136 2.44 4.73 -0.24
N THR A 137 3.38 3.83 -0.01
CA THR A 137 4.60 4.10 0.74
C THR A 137 5.84 3.70 -0.06
N TRP A 138 6.91 4.47 0.09
CA TRP A 138 8.21 4.17 -0.47
C TRP A 138 9.29 4.39 0.59
N LYS A 139 9.91 3.31 1.05
CA LYS A 139 10.79 3.35 2.23
C LYS A 139 10.02 3.98 3.42
N SER A 140 10.57 4.99 4.06
CA SER A 140 9.92 5.72 5.16
C SER A 140 8.98 6.86 4.70
N ARG A 141 8.80 7.06 3.38
CA ARG A 141 7.93 8.12 2.84
C ARG A 141 6.55 7.61 2.50
N LEU A 142 5.58 8.43 2.81
CA LEU A 142 4.23 8.32 2.31
C LEU A 142 4.11 9.10 1.00
N LEU A 143 3.51 8.51 -0.02
CA LEU A 143 3.25 9.12 -1.31
C LEU A 143 1.76 9.39 -1.46
N GLY A 144 1.43 10.55 -2.00
CA GLY A 144 0.04 10.94 -2.20
C GLY A 144 -0.16 11.95 -3.32
N VAL A 145 -1.41 12.33 -3.50
CA VAL A 145 -1.85 13.38 -4.41
C VAL A 145 -2.39 14.53 -3.59
N VAL A 146 -1.99 15.74 -3.93
CA VAL A 146 -2.60 16.98 -3.42
C VAL A 146 -3.35 17.68 -4.55
N SER A 147 -4.33 18.51 -4.20
CA SER A 147 -5.05 19.33 -5.17
C SER A 147 -4.86 20.80 -4.85
N GLU A 148 -4.28 21.55 -5.78
CA GLU A 148 -4.06 22.99 -5.66
C GLU A 148 -4.67 23.70 -6.87
N ASN A 149 -5.65 24.56 -6.64
CA ASN A 149 -6.36 25.31 -7.69
C ASN A 149 -6.91 24.42 -8.83
N GLY A 150 -7.40 23.22 -8.48
CA GLY A 150 -7.92 22.26 -9.44
C GLY A 150 -6.85 21.47 -10.21
N VAL A 151 -5.57 21.65 -9.87
CA VAL A 151 -4.46 20.85 -10.44
C VAL A 151 -4.04 19.81 -9.44
N TYR A 152 -4.04 18.54 -9.87
CA TYR A 152 -3.54 17.42 -9.07
C TYR A 152 -2.02 17.33 -9.20
N LYS A 153 -1.35 17.16 -8.07
CA LYS A 153 0.12 17.07 -8.00
C LYS A 153 0.55 15.90 -7.14
N HIS A 154 1.67 15.28 -7.51
CA HIS A 154 2.38 14.35 -6.64
C HIS A 154 2.97 15.08 -5.46
N ASP A 155 2.82 14.51 -4.28
CA ASP A 155 3.39 15.00 -3.04
C ASP A 155 3.80 13.83 -2.14
N CYS A 156 4.58 14.09 -1.10
CA CYS A 156 5.05 13.09 -0.17
C CYS A 156 5.16 13.62 1.27
N TYR A 157 5.18 12.71 2.23
CA TYR A 157 5.43 13.03 3.63
C TYR A 157 6.41 12.01 4.26
N PRO A 158 7.45 12.43 5.00
CA PRO A 158 7.92 13.82 5.07
C PRO A 158 8.49 14.28 3.73
N ARG A 159 8.36 15.57 3.43
CA ARG A 159 8.96 16.14 2.22
C ARG A 159 10.48 16.24 2.40
N PRO A 160 11.30 15.71 1.47
CA PRO A 160 12.73 15.96 1.49
C PRO A 160 13.05 17.43 1.25
N ALA A 161 14.23 17.84 1.68
CA ALA A 161 14.71 19.20 1.43
C ALA A 161 14.70 19.51 -0.07
N GLY A 162 14.09 20.65 -0.44
CA GLY A 162 13.99 21.09 -1.84
C GLY A 162 12.89 20.42 -2.65
N PHE A 163 12.13 19.47 -2.08
CA PHE A 163 11.01 18.86 -2.78
C PHE A 163 9.87 19.87 -2.99
N VAL A 164 9.37 19.91 -4.21
CA VAL A 164 8.21 20.74 -4.60
C VAL A 164 7.18 19.82 -5.27
N PRO A 165 5.91 19.86 -4.86
CA PRO A 165 4.86 19.10 -5.51
C PRO A 165 4.78 19.42 -7.02
N TYR A 166 4.71 18.38 -7.86
CA TYR A 166 4.70 18.50 -9.31
C TYR A 166 3.46 17.86 -9.93
N PRO A 167 2.97 18.37 -11.08
CA PRO A 167 1.71 17.91 -11.67
C PRO A 167 1.72 16.40 -11.95
N THR A 168 0.58 15.74 -11.70
CA THR A 168 0.36 14.36 -12.12
C THR A 168 0.18 14.30 -13.64
N ALA A 169 0.51 13.17 -14.24
CA ALA A 169 0.12 12.89 -15.61
C ALA A 169 -1.42 12.83 -15.72
N ALA A 170 -1.96 13.19 -16.89
CA ALA A 170 -3.42 13.24 -17.10
C ALA A 170 -4.13 11.90 -16.86
N ASN A 171 -3.44 10.79 -17.12
CA ASN A 171 -3.93 9.44 -16.91
C ASN A 171 -3.44 8.80 -15.60
N PHE A 172 -2.87 9.61 -14.68
CA PHE A 172 -2.51 9.12 -13.34
C PHE A 172 -3.78 8.96 -12.48
N PRO A 173 -3.94 7.85 -11.75
CA PRO A 173 -5.08 7.68 -10.85
C PRO A 173 -4.94 8.56 -9.62
N ILE A 174 -5.91 9.43 -9.40
CA ILE A 174 -5.92 10.32 -8.24
C ILE A 174 -6.63 9.71 -7.03
N THR A 175 -7.41 8.64 -7.21
CA THR A 175 -8.08 7.90 -6.14
C THR A 175 -8.26 6.42 -6.52
N GLY A 176 -8.49 5.59 -5.51
CA GLY A 176 -9.00 4.23 -5.68
C GLY A 176 -8.06 3.25 -6.39
N SER A 177 -6.77 3.55 -6.48
CA SER A 177 -5.77 2.59 -6.98
C SER A 177 -5.61 1.41 -6.02
N SER A 178 -5.01 0.33 -6.50
CA SER A 178 -4.57 -0.75 -5.63
C SER A 178 -3.57 -0.24 -4.58
N PRO A 179 -3.38 -0.93 -3.47
CA PRO A 179 -2.22 -0.71 -2.64
C PRO A 179 -0.95 -0.78 -3.49
N MET A 180 0.01 0.09 -3.17
CA MET A 180 1.32 0.06 -3.80
C MET A 180 2.13 -1.13 -3.25
N VAL A 181 2.70 -1.94 -4.12
CA VAL A 181 3.57 -3.06 -3.75
C VAL A 181 5.00 -2.72 -4.13
N THR A 182 5.89 -2.73 -3.14
CA THR A 182 7.33 -2.52 -3.36
C THR A 182 8.04 -3.86 -3.44
N PHE A 183 8.91 -4.00 -4.43
CA PHE A 183 9.74 -5.19 -4.62
C PHE A 183 11.17 -4.78 -4.93
N VAL A 184 12.09 -5.69 -4.67
CA VAL A 184 13.51 -5.53 -4.99
C VAL A 184 13.90 -6.64 -5.94
N SER A 185 14.51 -6.29 -7.06
CA SER A 185 15.02 -7.26 -8.01
C SER A 185 16.26 -7.97 -7.42
N GLU A 186 16.37 -9.27 -7.61
CA GLU A 186 17.58 -10.02 -7.25
C GLU A 186 18.82 -9.58 -8.04
N TYR A 187 18.63 -8.85 -9.13
CA TYR A 187 19.70 -8.31 -9.98
C TYR A 187 20.10 -6.89 -9.63
N ASP A 188 19.27 -6.16 -8.87
CA ASP A 188 19.51 -4.80 -8.41
C ASP A 188 18.85 -4.59 -7.05
N LEU A 189 19.57 -4.94 -6.00
CA LEU A 189 19.10 -4.86 -4.62
C LEU A 189 19.04 -3.42 -4.09
N ASP A 190 19.74 -2.50 -4.74
CA ASP A 190 19.84 -1.11 -4.30
C ASP A 190 18.73 -0.22 -4.86
N SER A 191 18.04 -0.70 -5.90
CA SER A 191 16.98 0.04 -6.61
C SER A 191 15.61 -0.62 -6.44
N PRO A 192 14.99 -0.55 -5.24
CA PRO A 192 13.64 -1.06 -5.06
C PRO A 192 12.67 -0.30 -5.98
N GLN A 193 11.67 -1.00 -6.49
CA GLN A 193 10.63 -0.45 -7.34
C GLN A 193 9.26 -0.74 -6.73
N SER A 194 8.31 0.13 -6.99
CA SER A 194 6.94 -0.06 -6.55
C SER A 194 5.98 0.00 -7.72
N ILE A 195 4.93 -0.79 -7.66
CA ILE A 195 3.87 -0.80 -8.66
C ILE A 195 2.50 -0.60 -8.02
N MET A 196 1.60 0.03 -8.76
CA MET A 196 0.18 0.08 -8.46
C MET A 196 -0.64 -0.06 -9.75
N VAL A 197 -1.90 -0.45 -9.62
CA VAL A 197 -2.79 -0.66 -10.76
C VAL A 197 -4.16 -0.05 -10.51
N GLY A 198 -4.86 0.26 -11.58
CA GLY A 198 -6.24 0.73 -11.53
C GLY A 198 -6.41 2.14 -10.95
N GLY A 199 -7.56 2.38 -10.37
CA GLY A 199 -7.95 3.67 -9.80
C GLY A 199 -8.77 4.54 -10.75
N ARG A 200 -9.06 5.76 -10.30
CA ARG A 200 -9.81 6.75 -11.07
C ARG A 200 -8.95 7.97 -11.36
N MET A 201 -9.00 8.41 -12.59
CA MET A 201 -8.34 9.62 -13.06
C MET A 201 -9.12 10.88 -12.66
N ALA A 202 -8.58 12.05 -12.95
CA ALA A 202 -9.21 13.33 -12.62
C ALA A 202 -10.56 13.58 -13.31
N ASP A 203 -10.82 12.92 -14.43
CA ASP A 203 -12.08 12.94 -15.18
C ASP A 203 -13.08 11.84 -14.73
N ASP A 204 -12.81 11.18 -13.61
CA ASP A 204 -13.57 10.07 -13.01
C ASP A 204 -13.58 8.78 -13.85
N ASN A 205 -12.86 8.71 -14.97
CA ASN A 205 -12.69 7.50 -15.72
C ASN A 205 -11.76 6.50 -15.01
N LEU A 206 -11.99 5.21 -15.25
CA LEU A 206 -11.11 4.17 -14.70
C LEU A 206 -9.76 4.19 -15.41
N ASN A 207 -8.69 4.09 -14.62
CA ASN A 207 -7.35 3.91 -15.14
C ASN A 207 -7.11 2.43 -15.46
N GLY A 208 -6.74 2.13 -16.71
CA GLY A 208 -6.37 0.78 -17.14
C GLY A 208 -4.85 0.54 -17.16
N ALA A 209 -4.04 1.54 -16.78
CA ALA A 209 -2.59 1.41 -16.80
C ALA A 209 -2.04 0.87 -15.47
N THR A 210 -0.86 0.25 -15.56
CA THR A 210 -0.01 -0.03 -14.40
C THR A 210 1.00 1.10 -14.26
N TRP A 211 1.19 1.58 -13.04
CA TRP A 211 2.13 2.63 -12.71
C TRP A 211 3.27 2.08 -11.89
N GLY A 212 4.48 2.46 -12.24
CA GLY A 212 5.69 2.16 -11.49
C GLY A 212 6.29 3.41 -10.85
N TYR A 213 6.92 3.24 -9.69
CA TYR A 213 7.67 4.29 -9.00
C TYR A 213 9.04 3.75 -8.61
N ASP A 214 10.11 4.46 -8.99
CA ASP A 214 11.51 4.08 -8.76
C ASP A 214 12.17 4.79 -7.57
N GLY A 215 11.43 5.66 -6.89
CA GLY A 215 11.92 6.50 -5.80
C GLY A 215 12.07 7.96 -6.18
N GLU A 216 12.02 8.29 -7.48
CA GLU A 216 12.14 9.66 -8.02
C GLU A 216 10.94 10.04 -8.88
N ALA A 217 10.51 9.13 -9.76
CA ALA A 217 9.47 9.41 -10.75
C ALA A 217 8.45 8.26 -10.88
N TRP A 218 7.28 8.64 -11.39
CA TRP A 218 6.21 7.72 -11.76
C TRP A 218 6.27 7.40 -13.26
#